data_691c8e7fcaa7d28e143ae051106a1948
#
_entry.id   691c8e7fcaa7d28e143ae051106a1948
#
_cell.length_a   1.000
_cell.length_b   1.000
_cell.length_c   1.000
_cell.angle_alpha   90.00
_cell.angle_beta   90.00
_cell.angle_gamma   90.00
#
_symmetry.space_group_name_H-M   'P 1'
#
loop_
_entity.id
_entity.type
_entity.pdbx_description
1 polymer ?
#
loop_
_entity_poly.entity_id
_entity_poly.type
_entity_poly.pdbx_seq_one_letter_code
_entity_poly.pdbx_strand_id
1 'polypeptide(L)'
;MITEYKINWAVPGNVGYFISTNETGNSKGKYKHANFSNQVGDDSKNVESNINELKTLHGLNDITFMNQTHSNTVLKVSKEYTHLDCDAMFTEDK
;
A
#
# COMPACT_ATOMS: atom_id res chain seq x y z
N MET A 1 -11.15 -0.63 -10.64
CA MET A 1 -10.00 0.27 -10.92
C MET A 1 -9.64 1.03 -9.65
N ILE A 2 -8.36 1.16 -9.36
CA ILE A 2 -7.92 1.94 -8.21
C ILE A 2 -7.78 3.40 -8.62
N THR A 3 -8.38 4.30 -7.84
CA THR A 3 -8.33 5.74 -8.08
C THR A 3 -7.27 6.36 -7.18
N GLU A 4 -6.52 7.33 -7.70
CA GLU A 4 -5.44 7.99 -7.00
C GLU A 4 -5.73 9.46 -6.80
N TYR A 5 -5.26 9.99 -5.69
CA TYR A 5 -5.21 11.41 -5.43
C TYR A 5 -3.95 11.99 -6.08
N LYS A 6 -4.12 13.03 -6.89
CA LYS A 6 -3.00 13.65 -7.58
C LYS A 6 -2.43 14.79 -6.75
N ILE A 7 -1.14 14.69 -6.45
CA ILE A 7 -0.38 15.76 -5.84
C ILE A 7 0.80 16.12 -6.74
N ASN A 8 1.23 17.36 -6.64
CA ASN A 8 2.37 17.84 -7.41
C ASN A 8 3.61 17.84 -6.51
N TRP A 9 4.36 16.76 -6.57
CA TRP A 9 5.53 16.54 -5.72
C TRP A 9 6.76 16.29 -6.57
N ALA A 10 7.80 17.12 -6.36
CA ALA A 10 9.07 16.96 -7.07
C ALA A 10 9.88 15.83 -6.44
N VAL A 11 10.09 14.75 -7.21
CA VAL A 11 10.90 13.60 -6.78
C VAL A 11 11.97 13.30 -7.82
N PRO A 12 13.07 12.59 -7.45
CA PRO A 12 14.05 12.13 -8.42
C PRO A 12 13.41 11.26 -9.49
N GLY A 13 14.01 11.25 -10.68
CA GLY A 13 13.45 10.54 -11.84
C GLY A 13 13.32 9.02 -11.70
N ASN A 14 14.05 8.42 -10.75
CA ASN A 14 13.97 7.00 -10.43
C ASN A 14 12.99 6.68 -9.29
N VAL A 15 12.23 7.67 -8.81
CA VAL A 15 11.26 7.53 -7.72
C VAL A 15 9.88 7.90 -8.24
N GLY A 16 8.91 7.03 -8.00
CA GLY A 16 7.49 7.34 -8.21
C GLY A 16 6.78 7.49 -6.88
N TYR A 17 5.61 8.05 -6.90
CA TYR A 17 4.76 8.16 -5.72
C TYR A 17 3.29 8.16 -6.13
N PHE A 18 2.44 7.75 -5.21
CA PHE A 18 0.98 7.87 -5.39
C PHE A 18 0.28 7.86 -4.04
N ILE A 19 -0.95 8.34 -4.03
CA ILE A 19 -1.85 8.24 -2.90
C ILE A 19 -3.15 7.62 -3.42
N SER A 20 -3.51 6.45 -2.91
CA SER A 20 -4.76 5.81 -3.28
C SER A 20 -5.95 6.48 -2.61
N THR A 21 -7.12 6.37 -3.23
CA THR A 21 -8.38 6.85 -2.66
C THR A 21 -9.34 5.69 -2.46
N ASN A 22 -10.42 5.92 -1.75
CA ASN A 22 -11.47 4.92 -1.55
C ASN A 22 -12.66 5.10 -2.50
N GLU A 23 -12.47 5.79 -3.62
CA GLU A 23 -13.55 6.06 -4.57
C GLU A 23 -13.93 4.83 -5.38
N THR A 24 -12.95 3.99 -5.73
CA THR A 24 -13.15 2.76 -6.50
C THR A 24 -12.26 1.65 -5.96
N GLY A 25 -12.67 0.40 -6.20
CA GLY A 25 -11.94 -0.78 -5.76
C GLY A 25 -12.84 -2.00 -5.67
N ASN A 26 -12.31 -3.13 -5.21
CA ASN A 26 -12.98 -4.41 -5.19
C ASN A 26 -13.65 -4.76 -3.86
N SER A 27 -13.32 -4.06 -2.79
CA SER A 27 -13.92 -4.29 -1.48
C SER A 27 -15.32 -3.70 -1.40
N LYS A 28 -16.17 -4.29 -0.57
CA LYS A 28 -17.59 -3.97 -0.46
C LYS A 28 -17.98 -3.67 0.99
N GLY A 29 -19.20 -3.15 1.18
CA GLY A 29 -19.75 -2.85 2.49
C GLY A 29 -18.94 -1.76 3.18
N LYS A 30 -18.64 -1.96 4.46
CA LYS A 30 -17.88 -0.99 5.25
C LYS A 30 -16.42 -0.84 4.83
N TYR A 31 -15.91 -1.76 4.00
CA TYR A 31 -14.53 -1.74 3.50
C TYR A 31 -14.40 -1.18 2.10
N LYS A 32 -15.50 -0.75 1.49
CA LYS A 32 -15.47 -0.23 0.12
C LYS A 32 -14.58 1.01 0.07
N HIS A 33 -13.75 1.15 -0.92
CA HIS A 33 -13.62 0.31 -2.11
C HIS A 33 -12.23 -0.28 -2.23
N ALA A 34 -11.19 0.52 -2.05
CA ALA A 34 -9.79 0.14 -2.25
C ALA A 34 -9.12 -0.13 -0.90
N ASN A 35 -9.55 -1.16 -0.20
CA ASN A 35 -8.89 -1.59 1.01
C ASN A 35 -7.72 -2.52 0.67
N PHE A 36 -6.54 -2.23 1.23
CA PHE A 36 -5.32 -3.00 1.02
C PHE A 36 -4.88 -3.77 2.26
N SER A 37 -5.67 -3.75 3.34
CA SER A 37 -5.30 -4.38 4.61
C SER A 37 -6.06 -5.68 4.84
N ASN A 38 -5.33 -6.75 5.15
CA ASN A 38 -5.91 -8.02 5.60
C ASN A 38 -6.22 -8.05 7.10
N GLN A 39 -5.94 -6.97 7.83
CA GLN A 39 -6.02 -6.95 9.29
C GLN A 39 -7.31 -6.36 9.83
N VAL A 40 -8.19 -5.88 8.96
CA VAL A 40 -9.41 -5.17 9.36
C VAL A 40 -10.68 -6.02 9.21
N GLY A 41 -10.55 -7.25 8.74
CA GLY A 41 -11.69 -8.18 8.62
C GLY A 41 -12.39 -8.21 7.26
N ASP A 42 -11.82 -7.60 6.24
CA ASP A 42 -12.36 -7.66 4.88
C ASP A 42 -12.13 -9.04 4.24
N ASP A 43 -12.89 -9.33 3.19
CA ASP A 43 -12.68 -10.53 2.37
C ASP A 43 -11.28 -10.48 1.74
N SER A 44 -10.47 -11.49 2.04
CA SER A 44 -9.08 -11.54 1.58
C SER A 44 -8.95 -11.56 0.05
N LYS A 45 -9.94 -12.11 -0.66
CA LYS A 45 -9.95 -12.10 -2.13
C LYS A 45 -10.12 -10.69 -2.68
N ASN A 46 -10.94 -9.88 -2.05
CA ASN A 46 -11.13 -8.48 -2.44
C ASN A 46 -9.88 -7.66 -2.17
N VAL A 47 -9.24 -7.87 -1.02
CA VAL A 47 -7.96 -7.21 -0.68
C VAL A 47 -6.87 -7.60 -1.67
N GLU A 48 -6.75 -8.89 -1.99
CA GLU A 48 -5.78 -9.38 -2.98
C GLU A 48 -6.03 -8.76 -4.35
N SER A 49 -7.27 -8.67 -4.79
CA SER A 49 -7.64 -8.03 -6.05
C SER A 49 -7.25 -6.54 -6.07
N ASN A 50 -7.47 -5.84 -4.98
CA ASN A 50 -7.06 -4.44 -4.85
C ASN A 50 -5.54 -4.29 -4.97
N ILE A 51 -4.79 -5.15 -4.28
CA ILE A 51 -3.32 -5.15 -4.32
C ILE A 51 -2.81 -5.46 -5.72
N ASN A 52 -3.39 -6.47 -6.39
CA ASN A 52 -2.99 -6.85 -7.74
C ASN A 52 -3.27 -5.75 -8.77
N GLU A 53 -4.40 -5.06 -8.66
CA GLU A 53 -4.68 -3.91 -9.50
C GLU A 53 -3.67 -2.79 -9.30
N LEU A 54 -3.28 -2.52 -8.07
CA LEU A 54 -2.28 -1.51 -7.75
C LEU A 54 -0.92 -1.87 -8.35
N LYS A 55 -0.49 -3.12 -8.21
CA LYS A 55 0.75 -3.62 -8.81
C LYS A 55 0.75 -3.44 -10.34
N THR A 56 -0.35 -3.80 -10.98
CA THR A 56 -0.49 -3.68 -12.43
C THR A 56 -0.46 -2.23 -12.88
N LEU A 57 -1.16 -1.36 -12.17
CA LEU A 57 -1.25 0.06 -12.50
C LEU A 57 0.11 0.75 -12.49
N HIS A 58 0.99 0.38 -11.57
CA HIS A 58 2.31 0.99 -11.41
C HIS A 58 3.47 0.12 -11.87
N GLY A 59 3.21 -1.07 -12.41
CA GLY A 59 4.25 -1.98 -12.87
C GLY A 59 5.13 -2.51 -11.75
N LEU A 60 4.55 -2.74 -10.58
CA LEU A 60 5.28 -3.19 -9.39
C LEU A 60 5.34 -4.70 -9.31
N ASN A 61 6.50 -5.24 -8.90
CA ASN A 61 6.65 -6.66 -8.62
C ASN A 61 6.21 -7.00 -7.20
N ASP A 62 6.57 -6.14 -6.25
CA ASP A 62 6.30 -6.35 -4.82
C ASP A 62 5.85 -5.07 -4.14
N ILE A 63 5.06 -5.24 -3.10
CA ILE A 63 4.68 -4.17 -2.19
C ILE A 63 4.93 -4.66 -0.78
N THR A 64 5.65 -3.88 0.03
CA THR A 64 5.88 -4.19 1.43
C THR A 64 4.85 -3.47 2.28
N PHE A 65 4.17 -4.22 3.15
CA PHE A 65 3.18 -3.70 4.08
C PHE A 65 3.71 -3.75 5.51
N MET A 66 3.16 -2.92 6.36
CA MET A 66 3.48 -2.90 7.78
C MET A 66 2.23 -3.19 8.61
N ASN A 67 2.45 -3.67 9.84
CA ASN A 67 1.44 -3.70 10.89
C ASN A 67 1.50 -2.36 11.62
N GLN A 68 0.54 -1.50 11.40
CA GLN A 68 0.52 -0.19 12.02
C GLN A 68 0.30 -0.30 13.53
N THR A 69 1.19 0.31 14.31
CA THR A 69 1.16 0.26 15.77
C THR A 69 0.56 1.50 16.41
N HIS A 70 0.27 2.53 15.62
CA HIS A 70 -0.24 3.83 16.09
C HIS A 70 0.68 4.50 17.10
N SER A 71 1.98 4.43 16.82
CA SER A 71 3.04 5.03 17.60
C SER A 71 3.88 5.96 16.73
N ASN A 72 5.15 6.14 17.05
CA ASN A 72 6.09 6.92 16.24
C ASN A 72 7.25 6.08 15.72
N THR A 73 7.03 4.79 15.54
CA THR A 73 8.06 3.85 15.10
C THR A 73 8.29 3.96 13.60
N VAL A 74 9.52 4.20 13.19
CA VAL A 74 9.95 4.21 11.79
C VAL A 74 11.05 3.17 11.62
N LEU A 75 10.89 2.24 10.68
CA LEU A 75 11.85 1.15 10.47
C LEU A 75 12.48 1.23 9.09
N LYS A 76 13.77 0.92 9.03
CA LYS A 76 14.44 0.63 7.78
C LYS A 76 14.14 -0.81 7.40
N VAL A 77 13.67 -1.04 6.18
CA VAL A 77 13.27 -2.35 5.71
C VAL A 77 14.17 -2.83 4.58
N SER A 78 14.28 -4.16 4.47
CA SER A 78 14.95 -4.83 3.38
C SER A 78 14.12 -6.02 2.93
N LYS A 79 14.52 -6.68 1.84
CA LYS A 79 13.83 -7.86 1.32
C LYS A 79 13.75 -9.04 2.30
N GLU A 80 14.57 -9.02 3.34
CA GLU A 80 14.62 -10.09 4.34
C GLU A 80 13.56 -9.95 5.43
N TYR A 81 12.93 -8.79 5.57
CA TYR A 81 11.92 -8.56 6.61
C TYR A 81 10.55 -9.01 6.14
N THR A 82 9.91 -9.87 6.94
CA THR A 82 8.56 -10.37 6.66
C THR A 82 7.49 -9.84 7.60
N HIS A 83 7.87 -9.31 8.76
CA HIS A 83 6.96 -8.72 9.74
C HIS A 83 7.49 -7.38 10.21
N LEU A 84 6.68 -6.36 10.03
CA LEU A 84 7.06 -4.98 10.32
C LEU A 84 5.98 -4.34 11.19
N ASP A 85 6.25 -4.25 12.49
CA ASP A 85 5.39 -3.53 13.42
C ASP A 85 5.91 -2.09 13.53
N CYS A 86 5.29 -1.19 12.77
CA CYS A 86 5.73 0.20 12.70
C CYS A 86 4.63 1.09 12.11
N ASP A 87 4.89 2.38 12.06
CA ASP A 87 3.96 3.37 11.55
C ASP A 87 4.45 4.02 10.26
N ALA A 88 5.73 3.87 9.98
CA ALA A 88 6.34 4.25 8.72
C ALA A 88 7.57 3.37 8.47
N MET A 89 7.98 3.27 7.22
CA MET A 89 9.17 2.50 6.85
C MET A 89 9.85 3.15 5.65
N PHE A 90 11.14 2.87 5.52
CA PHE A 90 11.94 3.30 4.39
C PHE A 90 12.93 2.21 3.99
N THR A 91 13.45 2.30 2.78
CA THR A 91 14.41 1.33 2.27
C THR A 91 15.49 2.02 1.45
N GLU A 92 16.64 1.38 1.38
CA GLU A 92 17.72 1.72 0.46
C GLU A 92 17.81 0.71 -0.69
N ASP A 93 16.96 -0.31 -0.68
CA ASP A 93 16.90 -1.32 -1.74
C ASP A 93 16.34 -0.70 -3.03
N LYS A 94 16.87 -1.14 -4.16
CA LYS A 94 16.46 -0.68 -5.49
C LYS A 94 15.47 -1.64 -6.13
#